data_8bee5a7c2bf9cb26849c3139e6df7656
#
_entry.id   8bee5a7c2bf9cb26849c3139e6df7656
#
_cell.length_a   1.000
_cell.length_b   1.000
_cell.length_c   1.000
_cell.angle_alpha   90.00
_cell.angle_beta   90.00
_cell.angle_gamma   90.00
#
_symmetry.space_group_name_H-M   'P 1'
#
loop_
_entity.id
_entity.type
_entity.pdbx_description
1 polymer ?
#
loop_
_entity_poly.entity_id
_entity_poly.type
_entity_poly.pdbx_seq_one_letter_code
_entity_poly.pdbx_strand_id
1 'polypeptide(L)'
;MDLRATTLAMFVASALCVDAAAAADLLEVYERARMRDPQFLEAAELRTAALEAKPLARAALLPQVFAGGEIETRETDGSGTFLQVIDPNPGPGLDPQIEIFDVDQKVSADTWRWQAGLRQTVFRWDQWQRLGRADAVVARAEAGYRAAQQDLMLRVSQRYFDVLAAAETLRASEATLEAFTQQLAQAERRFKAGVVTVIDVEEARSARDAAAANSIAAK
;
A
#
# COMPACT_ATOMS: atom_id res chain seq x y z
N MET A 1 50.51 -33.84 33.76
CA MET A 1 50.15 -34.02 32.37
C MET A 1 48.68 -33.70 32.25
N ASP A 2 48.09 -32.70 31.70
CA ASP A 2 48.52 -31.44 31.04
C ASP A 2 47.38 -30.40 31.15
N LEU A 3 47.24 -29.79 32.37
CA LEU A 3 46.22 -28.74 32.59
C LEU A 3 46.56 -27.43 31.84
N ARG A 4 47.79 -27.30 31.35
CA ARG A 4 48.26 -26.09 30.66
C ARG A 4 47.92 -26.09 29.16
N ALA A 5 47.73 -27.25 28.54
CA ALA A 5 47.38 -27.37 27.13
C ALA A 5 45.90 -27.12 26.87
N THR A 6 45.05 -27.52 27.82
CA THR A 6 43.57 -27.30 27.70
C THR A 6 43.15 -25.85 27.92
N THR A 7 43.86 -25.10 28.77
CA THR A 7 43.58 -23.67 28.99
C THR A 7 44.04 -22.79 27.80
N LEU A 8 45.12 -23.19 27.10
CA LEU A 8 45.59 -22.45 25.91
C LEU A 8 44.64 -22.67 24.70
N ALA A 9 44.15 -23.91 24.54
CA ALA A 9 43.20 -24.22 23.47
C ALA A 9 41.84 -23.50 23.65
N MET A 10 41.39 -23.29 24.89
CA MET A 10 40.15 -22.61 25.20
C MET A 10 40.23 -21.08 25.01
N PHE A 11 41.45 -20.50 25.15
CA PHE A 11 41.68 -19.07 24.91
C PHE A 11 41.82 -18.73 23.43
N VAL A 12 42.33 -19.65 22.59
CA VAL A 12 42.42 -19.49 21.14
C VAL A 12 41.06 -19.67 20.45
N ALA A 13 40.20 -20.51 20.99
CA ALA A 13 38.81 -20.66 20.48
C ALA A 13 37.92 -19.45 20.77
N SER A 14 38.19 -18.70 21.85
CA SER A 14 37.45 -17.49 22.22
C SER A 14 37.81 -16.25 21.37
N ALA A 15 38.97 -16.25 20.70
CA ALA A 15 39.45 -15.12 19.89
C ALA A 15 38.95 -15.18 18.42
N LEU A 16 38.23 -16.24 18.01
CA LEU A 16 37.69 -16.40 16.66
C LEU A 16 36.22 -16.05 16.54
N CYS A 17 35.59 -15.58 17.61
CA CYS A 17 34.35 -14.83 17.48
C CYS A 17 34.69 -13.39 17.03
N VAL A 18 35.24 -13.24 15.84
CA VAL A 18 35.14 -12.01 15.09
C VAL A 18 33.65 -11.85 14.91
N ASP A 19 33.02 -10.88 15.61
CA ASP A 19 31.77 -10.30 15.21
C ASP A 19 31.95 -9.94 13.72
N ALA A 20 31.57 -10.86 12.87
CA ALA A 20 31.16 -10.52 11.51
C ALA A 20 29.98 -9.57 11.73
N ALA A 21 30.28 -8.27 11.79
CA ALA A 21 29.28 -7.24 11.52
C ALA A 21 28.64 -7.71 10.20
N ALA A 22 27.54 -8.41 10.35
CA ALA A 22 26.86 -9.06 9.26
C ALA A 22 26.39 -7.93 8.36
N ALA A 23 27.23 -7.60 7.35
CA ALA A 23 26.71 -6.92 6.19
C ALA A 23 25.53 -7.79 5.76
N ALA A 24 24.30 -7.30 5.96
CA ALA A 24 23.12 -8.05 5.64
C ALA A 24 23.28 -8.49 4.19
N ASP A 25 23.27 -9.80 3.96
CA ASP A 25 23.45 -10.35 2.62
C ASP A 25 22.29 -9.84 1.74
N LEU A 26 22.60 -9.55 0.48
CA LEU A 26 21.60 -9.09 -0.50
C LEU A 26 20.38 -10.02 -0.51
N LEU A 27 20.59 -11.34 -0.36
CA LEU A 27 19.51 -12.31 -0.31
C LEU A 27 18.63 -12.11 0.92
N GLU A 28 19.22 -11.85 2.09
CA GLU A 28 18.48 -11.59 3.33
C GLU A 28 17.65 -10.31 3.22
N VAL A 29 18.21 -9.25 2.63
CA VAL A 29 17.48 -8.00 2.38
C VAL A 29 16.33 -8.22 1.42
N TYR A 30 16.51 -9.01 0.37
CA TYR A 30 15.46 -9.38 -0.57
C TYR A 30 14.33 -10.16 0.10
N GLU A 31 14.63 -11.15 0.92
CA GLU A 31 13.61 -11.93 1.64
C GLU A 31 12.82 -11.07 2.63
N ARG A 32 13.47 -10.14 3.31
CA ARG A 32 12.76 -9.15 4.15
C ARG A 32 11.87 -8.21 3.34
N ALA A 33 12.36 -7.74 2.19
CA ALA A 33 11.60 -6.88 1.29
C ALA A 33 10.38 -7.61 0.73
N ARG A 34 10.50 -8.86 0.34
CA ARG A 34 9.43 -9.70 -0.17
C ARG A 34 8.24 -9.81 0.80
N MET A 35 8.51 -9.78 2.11
CA MET A 35 7.46 -9.86 3.14
C MET A 35 6.85 -8.49 3.49
N ARG A 36 7.47 -7.37 3.09
CA ARG A 36 7.09 -6.04 3.57
C ARG A 36 6.87 -5.01 2.47
N ASP A 37 7.30 -5.28 1.25
CA ASP A 37 7.15 -4.33 0.14
C ASP A 37 5.67 -4.23 -0.27
N PRO A 38 5.04 -3.04 -0.15
CA PRO A 38 3.62 -2.89 -0.41
C PRO A 38 3.24 -3.17 -1.86
N GLN A 39 4.11 -2.82 -2.83
CA GLN A 39 3.84 -3.01 -4.25
C GLN A 39 3.87 -4.49 -4.62
N PHE A 40 4.78 -5.26 -4.04
CA PHE A 40 4.83 -6.70 -4.23
C PHE A 40 3.64 -7.41 -3.59
N LEU A 41 3.25 -7.01 -2.36
CA LEU A 41 2.08 -7.55 -1.68
C LEU A 41 0.80 -7.24 -2.44
N GLU A 42 0.64 -6.01 -2.96
CA GLU A 42 -0.47 -5.64 -3.84
C GLU A 42 -0.58 -6.57 -5.06
N ALA A 43 0.54 -6.82 -5.75
CA ALA A 43 0.57 -7.71 -6.90
C ALA A 43 0.20 -9.17 -6.52
N ALA A 44 0.57 -9.62 -5.33
CA ALA A 44 0.20 -10.93 -4.80
C ALA A 44 -1.31 -11.03 -4.54
N GLU A 45 -1.91 -9.99 -3.93
CA GLU A 45 -3.34 -9.94 -3.66
C GLU A 45 -4.17 -9.79 -4.95
N LEU A 46 -3.71 -8.98 -5.91
CA LEU A 46 -4.33 -8.88 -7.23
C LEU A 46 -4.33 -10.22 -7.98
N ARG A 47 -3.22 -10.99 -7.87
CA ARG A 47 -3.17 -12.35 -8.41
C ARG A 47 -4.20 -13.24 -7.71
N THR A 48 -4.28 -13.20 -6.40
CA THR A 48 -5.23 -14.01 -5.61
C THR A 48 -6.67 -13.66 -5.99
N ALA A 49 -7.00 -12.38 -6.09
CA ALA A 49 -8.31 -11.92 -6.54
C ALA A 49 -8.63 -12.38 -7.98
N ALA A 50 -7.64 -12.37 -8.87
CA ALA A 50 -7.83 -12.81 -10.25
C ALA A 50 -8.09 -14.33 -10.37
N LEU A 51 -7.58 -15.16 -9.45
CA LEU A 51 -7.85 -16.59 -9.41
C LEU A 51 -9.34 -16.88 -9.22
N GLU A 52 -10.08 -15.99 -8.55
CA GLU A 52 -11.52 -16.10 -8.34
C GLU A 52 -12.36 -15.79 -9.60
N ALA A 53 -11.74 -15.26 -10.67
CA ALA A 53 -12.45 -14.99 -11.92
C ALA A 53 -13.09 -16.24 -12.53
N LYS A 54 -12.45 -17.40 -12.42
CA LYS A 54 -12.94 -18.66 -12.95
C LYS A 54 -14.09 -19.26 -12.12
N PRO A 55 -14.00 -19.38 -10.78
CA PRO A 55 -15.12 -19.69 -9.92
C PRO A 55 -16.34 -18.78 -10.14
N LEU A 56 -16.13 -17.46 -10.20
CA LEU A 56 -17.20 -16.48 -10.44
C LEU A 56 -17.87 -16.69 -11.81
N ALA A 57 -17.07 -16.92 -12.87
CA ALA A 57 -17.64 -17.19 -14.18
C ALA A 57 -18.43 -18.50 -14.21
N ARG A 58 -18.02 -19.53 -13.47
CA ARG A 58 -18.76 -20.80 -13.32
C ARG A 58 -20.02 -20.60 -12.50
N ALA A 59 -19.98 -19.81 -11.42
CA ALA A 59 -21.13 -19.55 -10.58
C ALA A 59 -22.31 -18.94 -11.37
N ALA A 60 -22.02 -18.12 -12.39
CA ALA A 60 -23.04 -17.55 -13.27
C ALA A 60 -23.79 -18.61 -14.11
N LEU A 61 -23.24 -19.80 -14.28
CA LEU A 61 -23.87 -20.93 -14.98
C LEU A 61 -24.68 -21.83 -14.05
N LEU A 62 -24.56 -21.67 -12.73
CA LEU A 62 -25.29 -22.46 -11.74
C LEU A 62 -26.66 -21.85 -11.42
N PRO A 63 -27.60 -22.65 -10.86
CA PRO A 63 -28.86 -22.12 -10.34
C PRO A 63 -28.62 -21.06 -9.26
N GLN A 64 -29.29 -19.91 -9.41
CA GLN A 64 -29.21 -18.81 -8.45
C GLN A 64 -30.49 -18.74 -7.64
N VAL A 65 -30.38 -18.91 -6.34
CA VAL A 65 -31.46 -18.72 -5.39
C VAL A 65 -31.35 -17.33 -4.79
N PHE A 66 -32.46 -16.61 -4.76
CA PHE A 66 -32.53 -15.31 -4.11
C PHE A 66 -33.75 -15.23 -3.20
N ALA A 67 -33.61 -14.50 -2.11
CA ALA A 67 -34.68 -14.12 -1.22
C ALA A 67 -34.49 -12.64 -0.83
N GLY A 68 -35.59 -11.90 -0.75
CA GLY A 68 -35.58 -10.50 -0.37
C GLY A 68 -36.85 -10.16 0.40
N GLY A 69 -36.74 -9.18 1.31
CA GLY A 69 -37.87 -8.59 2.02
C GLY A 69 -37.77 -7.07 1.95
N GLU A 70 -38.90 -6.41 1.81
CA GLU A 70 -39.04 -4.97 1.73
C GLU A 70 -40.19 -4.54 2.66
N ILE A 71 -39.95 -3.51 3.44
CA ILE A 71 -40.95 -2.85 4.28
C ILE A 71 -41.03 -1.42 3.78
N GLU A 72 -42.23 -1.03 3.30
CA GLU A 72 -42.50 0.33 2.83
C GLU A 72 -43.59 0.94 3.72
N THR A 73 -43.26 2.02 4.40
CA THR A 73 -44.24 2.86 5.11
C THR A 73 -44.53 4.07 4.23
N ARG A 74 -45.77 4.21 3.81
CA ARG A 74 -46.22 5.34 3.01
C ARG A 74 -47.23 6.15 3.79
N GLU A 75 -46.90 7.40 4.04
CA GLU A 75 -47.85 8.39 4.52
C GLU A 75 -48.31 9.24 3.33
N THR A 76 -49.60 9.35 3.14
CA THR A 76 -50.19 10.20 2.10
C THR A 76 -51.14 11.15 2.78
N ASP A 77 -50.83 12.45 2.73
CA ASP A 77 -51.69 13.51 3.16
C ASP A 77 -52.47 14.02 1.92
N GLY A 78 -53.76 13.87 1.95
CA GLY A 78 -54.67 14.36 0.90
C GLY A 78 -55.67 15.33 1.51
N SER A 79 -55.74 16.53 0.97
CA SER A 79 -56.85 17.46 1.25
C SER A 79 -57.78 17.53 0.04
N GLY A 80 -59.03 17.40 0.26
CA GLY A 80 -60.06 17.49 -0.81
C GLY A 80 -61.25 18.31 -0.33
N THR A 81 -61.70 19.19 -1.19
CA THR A 81 -62.95 19.93 -0.96
C THR A 81 -64.08 19.23 -1.72
N PHE A 82 -65.09 18.77 -1.00
CA PHE A 82 -66.26 18.15 -1.55
C PHE A 82 -67.43 19.09 -1.46
N LEU A 83 -68.19 19.18 -2.53
CA LEU A 83 -69.45 19.91 -2.61
C LEU A 83 -70.60 18.94 -2.39
N GLN A 84 -71.39 19.11 -1.35
CA GLN A 84 -72.54 18.32 -1.07
C GLN A 84 -73.76 19.21 -1.23
N VAL A 85 -74.67 18.79 -2.10
CA VAL A 85 -75.98 19.42 -2.23
C VAL A 85 -76.89 18.87 -1.14
N ILE A 86 -77.27 19.69 -0.16
CA ILE A 86 -78.06 19.26 1.00
C ILE A 86 -79.53 19.16 0.61
N ASP A 87 -79.98 20.12 -0.17
CA ASP A 87 -81.32 20.08 -0.68
C ASP A 87 -81.35 20.32 -2.21
N PRO A 88 -81.51 19.28 -3.02
CA PRO A 88 -81.50 19.40 -4.46
C PRO A 88 -82.86 20.00 -5.01
N ASN A 89 -83.90 20.10 -4.17
CA ASN A 89 -85.17 20.63 -4.59
C ASN A 89 -85.86 21.46 -3.49
N PRO A 90 -85.30 22.65 -3.15
CA PRO A 90 -85.74 23.44 -2.01
C PRO A 90 -87.11 24.11 -2.15
N GLY A 91 -87.80 23.84 -3.23
CA GLY A 91 -89.13 24.42 -3.51
C GLY A 91 -89.09 25.64 -4.44
N PRO A 92 -90.28 26.14 -4.91
CA PRO A 92 -90.32 27.20 -5.89
C PRO A 92 -89.76 28.55 -5.35
N GLY A 93 -88.62 28.97 -5.96
CA GLY A 93 -87.99 30.25 -5.65
C GLY A 93 -86.88 30.21 -4.67
N LEU A 94 -86.39 29.03 -4.26
CA LEU A 94 -85.23 28.84 -3.44
C LEU A 94 -84.11 28.15 -4.25
N ASP A 95 -82.87 28.63 -4.07
CA ASP A 95 -81.68 28.00 -4.69
C ASP A 95 -81.25 26.75 -3.93
N PRO A 96 -80.68 25.73 -4.59
CA PRO A 96 -80.13 24.58 -3.93
C PRO A 96 -79.02 24.97 -2.91
N GLN A 97 -79.12 24.42 -1.69
CA GLN A 97 -78.12 24.67 -0.68
C GLN A 97 -76.97 23.71 -0.93
N ILE A 98 -75.78 24.30 -1.14
CA ILE A 98 -74.55 23.58 -1.34
C ILE A 98 -73.67 23.84 -0.09
N GLU A 99 -73.25 22.79 0.58
CA GLU A 99 -72.31 22.86 1.66
C GLU A 99 -70.95 22.37 1.17
N ILE A 100 -69.91 23.10 1.54
CA ILE A 100 -68.56 22.80 1.17
C ILE A 100 -67.88 22.13 2.38
N PHE A 101 -67.45 20.89 2.21
CA PHE A 101 -66.71 20.16 3.25
C PHE A 101 -65.25 20.03 2.82
N ASP A 102 -64.36 20.53 3.64
CA ASP A 102 -62.96 20.26 3.52
C ASP A 102 -62.64 18.95 4.30
N VAL A 103 -62.17 17.96 3.59
CA VAL A 103 -61.82 16.67 4.17
C VAL A 103 -60.29 16.56 4.10
N ASP A 104 -59.68 16.58 5.26
CA ASP A 104 -58.27 16.22 5.40
C ASP A 104 -58.18 14.70 5.64
N GLN A 105 -57.62 13.99 4.69
CA GLN A 105 -57.44 12.56 4.78
C GLN A 105 -55.95 12.25 4.95
N LYS A 106 -55.58 11.69 6.09
CA LYS A 106 -54.27 11.11 6.29
C LYS A 106 -54.37 9.59 6.18
N VAL A 107 -53.70 9.04 5.20
CA VAL A 107 -53.63 7.60 5.01
C VAL A 107 -52.22 7.15 5.26
N SER A 108 -52.02 6.33 6.28
CA SER A 108 -50.78 5.60 6.50
C SER A 108 -50.96 4.16 6.08
N ALA A 109 -50.08 3.67 5.24
CA ALA A 109 -50.08 2.29 4.79
C ALA A 109 -48.69 1.68 5.01
N ASP A 110 -48.67 0.62 5.80
CA ASP A 110 -47.49 -0.20 5.98
C ASP A 110 -47.63 -1.41 5.06
N THR A 111 -46.75 -1.52 4.10
CA THR A 111 -46.67 -2.63 3.17
C THR A 111 -45.38 -3.40 3.40
N TRP A 112 -45.50 -4.67 3.68
CA TRP A 112 -44.34 -5.57 3.72
C TRP A 112 -44.49 -6.60 2.60
N ARG A 113 -43.40 -6.77 1.88
CA ARG A 113 -43.31 -7.69 0.74
C ARG A 113 -42.14 -8.61 0.94
N TRP A 114 -42.32 -9.87 0.72
CA TRP A 114 -41.26 -10.83 0.64
C TRP A 114 -41.26 -11.53 -0.71
N GLN A 115 -40.10 -11.90 -1.21
CA GLN A 115 -39.95 -12.63 -2.46
C GLN A 115 -38.85 -13.66 -2.31
N ALA A 116 -39.04 -14.82 -2.88
CA ALA A 116 -38.02 -15.85 -3.03
C ALA A 116 -38.14 -16.40 -4.45
N GLY A 117 -36.99 -16.70 -5.06
CA GLY A 117 -36.99 -17.21 -6.41
C GLY A 117 -35.74 -17.99 -6.75
N LEU A 118 -35.88 -18.81 -7.79
CA LEU A 118 -34.80 -19.57 -8.41
C LEU A 118 -34.66 -19.11 -9.86
N ARG A 119 -33.45 -18.72 -10.26
CA ARG A 119 -33.14 -18.40 -11.65
C ARG A 119 -32.05 -19.32 -12.16
N GLN A 120 -32.34 -20.05 -13.22
CA GLN A 120 -31.37 -20.93 -13.90
C GLN A 120 -31.18 -20.45 -15.33
N THR A 121 -29.94 -20.18 -15.69
CA THR A 121 -29.57 -19.95 -17.07
C THR A 121 -29.47 -21.29 -17.79
N VAL A 122 -30.32 -21.51 -18.81
CA VAL A 122 -30.28 -22.72 -19.62
C VAL A 122 -29.18 -22.62 -20.69
N PHE A 123 -29.13 -21.49 -21.41
CA PHE A 123 -28.09 -21.22 -22.39
C PHE A 123 -27.87 -19.72 -22.56
N ARG A 124 -26.63 -19.29 -22.41
CA ARG A 124 -26.21 -17.91 -22.70
C ARG A 124 -24.79 -17.91 -23.23
N TRP A 125 -24.62 -17.57 -24.50
CA TRP A 125 -23.32 -17.55 -25.18
C TRP A 125 -22.32 -16.59 -24.52
N ASP A 126 -22.77 -15.45 -24.03
CA ASP A 126 -21.94 -14.46 -23.32
C ASP A 126 -21.32 -15.04 -22.02
N GLN A 127 -22.04 -15.90 -21.30
CA GLN A 127 -21.52 -16.54 -20.08
C GLN A 127 -20.44 -17.57 -20.42
N TRP A 128 -20.60 -18.32 -21.49
CA TRP A 128 -19.56 -19.24 -21.98
C TRP A 128 -18.31 -18.49 -22.42
N GLN A 129 -18.46 -17.35 -23.11
CA GLN A 129 -17.34 -16.50 -23.49
C GLN A 129 -16.63 -15.88 -22.26
N ARG A 130 -17.38 -15.53 -21.22
CA ARG A 130 -16.79 -15.05 -19.95
C ARG A 130 -15.96 -16.12 -19.27
N LEU A 131 -16.39 -17.38 -19.29
CA LEU A 131 -15.62 -18.50 -18.75
C LEU A 131 -14.28 -18.67 -19.51
N GLY A 132 -14.28 -18.59 -20.84
CA GLY A 132 -13.05 -18.60 -21.62
C GLY A 132 -12.13 -17.40 -21.36
N ARG A 133 -12.71 -16.22 -21.15
CA ARG A 133 -11.93 -15.01 -20.79
C ARG A 133 -11.33 -15.08 -19.38
N ALA A 134 -11.95 -15.81 -18.46
CA ALA A 134 -11.44 -15.95 -17.10
C ALA A 134 -10.03 -16.57 -17.06
N ASP A 135 -9.74 -17.52 -17.94
CA ASP A 135 -8.39 -18.10 -18.06
C ASP A 135 -7.34 -17.05 -18.49
N ALA A 136 -7.72 -16.14 -19.40
CA ALA A 136 -6.85 -15.06 -19.83
C ALA A 136 -6.63 -14.00 -18.73
N VAL A 137 -7.67 -13.74 -17.91
CA VAL A 137 -7.56 -12.85 -16.74
C VAL A 137 -6.57 -13.40 -15.72
N VAL A 138 -6.65 -14.70 -15.42
CA VAL A 138 -5.71 -15.38 -14.53
C VAL A 138 -4.29 -15.33 -15.10
N ALA A 139 -4.11 -15.69 -16.37
CA ALA A 139 -2.80 -15.68 -17.02
C ALA A 139 -2.16 -14.27 -17.01
N ARG A 140 -2.96 -13.22 -17.23
CA ARG A 140 -2.51 -11.82 -17.13
C ARG A 140 -2.05 -11.47 -15.72
N ALA A 141 -2.81 -11.85 -14.71
CA ALA A 141 -2.48 -11.57 -13.30
C ALA A 141 -1.21 -12.31 -12.87
N GLU A 142 -1.02 -13.56 -13.32
CA GLU A 142 0.21 -14.32 -13.07
C GLU A 142 1.43 -13.69 -13.74
N ALA A 143 1.28 -13.20 -14.96
CA ALA A 143 2.36 -12.48 -15.64
C ALA A 143 2.69 -11.16 -14.91
N GLY A 144 1.68 -10.41 -14.44
CA GLY A 144 1.84 -9.23 -13.62
C GLY A 144 2.57 -9.50 -12.31
N TYR A 145 2.22 -10.59 -11.63
CA TYR A 145 2.90 -11.00 -10.41
C TYR A 145 4.39 -11.33 -10.64
N ARG A 146 4.72 -12.04 -11.74
CA ARG A 146 6.11 -12.33 -12.10
C ARG A 146 6.89 -11.05 -12.44
N ALA A 147 6.25 -10.09 -13.11
CA ALA A 147 6.86 -8.80 -13.39
C ALA A 147 7.14 -8.02 -12.10
N ALA A 148 6.19 -7.98 -11.16
CA ALA A 148 6.38 -7.35 -9.84
C ALA A 148 7.51 -8.02 -9.03
N GLN A 149 7.68 -9.34 -9.14
CA GLN A 149 8.78 -10.06 -8.51
C GLN A 149 10.15 -9.65 -9.08
N GLN A 150 10.25 -9.53 -10.42
CA GLN A 150 11.47 -9.06 -11.08
C GLN A 150 11.78 -7.61 -10.73
N ASP A 151 10.77 -6.76 -10.70
CA ASP A 151 10.91 -5.36 -10.31
C ASP A 151 11.37 -5.20 -8.86
N LEU A 152 10.83 -6.00 -7.93
CA LEU A 152 11.32 -6.05 -6.55
C LEU A 152 12.80 -6.42 -6.47
N MET A 153 13.23 -7.44 -7.22
CA MET A 153 14.64 -7.84 -7.26
C MET A 153 15.54 -6.68 -7.71
N LEU A 154 15.10 -5.97 -8.77
CA LEU A 154 15.87 -4.84 -9.31
C LEU A 154 15.93 -3.68 -8.30
N ARG A 155 14.80 -3.30 -7.72
CA ARG A 155 14.75 -2.21 -6.72
C ARG A 155 15.61 -2.53 -5.49
N VAL A 156 15.50 -3.74 -4.96
CA VAL A 156 16.30 -4.16 -3.80
C VAL A 156 17.78 -4.14 -4.13
N SER A 157 18.19 -4.68 -5.28
CA SER A 157 19.59 -4.69 -5.70
C SER A 157 20.13 -3.27 -5.87
N GLN A 158 19.40 -2.38 -6.52
CA GLN A 158 19.79 -0.98 -6.68
C GLN A 158 19.97 -0.31 -5.31
N ARG A 159 18.98 -0.41 -4.42
CA ARG A 159 19.08 0.21 -3.08
C ARG A 159 20.19 -0.38 -2.22
N TYR A 160 20.45 -1.66 -2.34
CA TYR A 160 21.54 -2.31 -1.64
C TYR A 160 22.90 -1.75 -2.08
N PHE A 161 23.13 -1.64 -3.39
CA PHE A 161 24.36 -1.08 -3.92
C PHE A 161 24.49 0.42 -3.70
N ASP A 162 23.37 1.18 -3.71
CA ASP A 162 23.37 2.60 -3.37
C ASP A 162 23.88 2.81 -1.93
N VAL A 163 23.36 2.01 -0.98
CA VAL A 163 23.81 2.08 0.43
C VAL A 163 25.28 1.69 0.57
N LEU A 164 25.71 0.65 -0.13
CA LEU A 164 27.11 0.21 -0.09
C LEU A 164 28.05 1.28 -0.67
N ALA A 165 27.69 1.88 -1.81
CA ALA A 165 28.45 2.95 -2.43
C ALA A 165 28.52 4.20 -1.53
N ALA A 166 27.42 4.56 -0.87
CA ALA A 166 27.40 5.67 0.08
C ALA A 166 28.30 5.41 1.28
N ALA A 167 28.25 4.19 1.84
CA ALA A 167 29.11 3.80 2.94
C ALA A 167 30.61 3.83 2.58
N GLU A 168 30.98 3.36 1.39
CA GLU A 168 32.38 3.43 0.92
C GLU A 168 32.80 4.86 0.60
N THR A 169 31.90 5.70 0.07
CA THR A 169 32.17 7.12 -0.15
C THR A 169 32.44 7.85 1.16
N LEU A 170 31.63 7.58 2.18
CA LEU A 170 31.84 8.13 3.52
C LEU A 170 33.20 7.69 4.09
N ARG A 171 33.50 6.39 4.03
CA ARG A 171 34.79 5.85 4.51
C ARG A 171 36.00 6.47 3.80
N ALA A 172 35.91 6.64 2.47
CA ALA A 172 36.95 7.29 1.69
C ALA A 172 37.14 8.76 2.05
N SER A 173 36.04 9.49 2.28
CA SER A 173 36.09 10.91 2.68
C SER A 173 36.65 11.08 4.08
N GLU A 174 36.34 10.18 5.02
CA GLU A 174 36.93 10.18 6.38
C GLU A 174 38.43 9.87 6.36
N ALA A 175 38.85 8.88 5.57
CA ALA A 175 40.30 8.59 5.39
C ALA A 175 41.06 9.76 4.76
N THR A 176 40.42 10.44 3.81
CA THR A 176 41.01 11.64 3.18
C THR A 176 41.14 12.79 4.18
N LEU A 177 40.15 13.03 5.02
CA LEU A 177 40.21 14.01 6.09
C LEU A 177 41.33 13.71 7.08
N GLU A 178 41.49 12.44 7.48
CA GLU A 178 42.58 12.01 8.36
C GLU A 178 43.94 12.28 7.71
N ALA A 179 44.12 11.92 6.44
CA ALA A 179 45.38 12.16 5.71
C ALA A 179 45.73 13.64 5.67
N PHE A 180 44.82 14.53 5.33
CA PHE A 180 45.06 15.98 5.31
C PHE A 180 45.28 16.57 6.71
N THR A 181 44.66 15.99 7.75
CA THR A 181 44.89 16.39 9.13
C THR A 181 46.36 16.04 9.56
N GLN A 182 46.85 14.87 9.16
CA GLN A 182 48.25 14.47 9.39
C GLN A 182 49.21 15.34 8.58
N GLN A 183 48.87 15.70 7.33
CA GLN A 183 49.68 16.57 6.49
C GLN A 183 49.78 17.99 7.08
N LEU A 184 48.68 18.57 7.57
CA LEU A 184 48.71 19.86 8.28
C LEU A 184 49.61 19.81 9.51
N ALA A 185 49.46 18.79 10.36
CA ALA A 185 50.31 18.63 11.52
C ALA A 185 51.81 18.47 11.17
N GLN A 186 52.13 17.88 10.01
CA GLN A 186 53.48 17.80 9.51
C GLN A 186 53.99 19.17 9.00
N ALA A 187 53.20 19.94 8.24
CA ALA A 187 53.50 21.27 7.76
C ALA A 187 53.81 22.23 8.93
N GLU A 188 52.95 22.20 9.97
CA GLU A 188 53.15 23.02 11.18
C GLU A 188 54.45 22.69 11.92
N ARG A 189 54.83 21.40 12.03
CA ARG A 189 56.11 20.99 12.64
C ARG A 189 57.29 21.47 11.81
N ARG A 190 57.25 21.38 10.47
CA ARG A 190 58.32 21.85 9.57
C ARG A 190 58.45 23.38 9.60
N PHE A 191 57.33 24.11 9.70
CA PHE A 191 57.33 25.56 9.86
C PHE A 191 58.02 25.99 11.17
N LYS A 192 57.68 25.35 12.28
CA LYS A 192 58.37 25.58 13.56
C LYS A 192 59.87 25.33 13.50
N ALA A 193 60.32 24.41 12.66
CA ALA A 193 61.74 24.14 12.40
C ALA A 193 62.36 25.09 11.36
N GLY A 194 61.60 26.03 10.79
CA GLY A 194 62.10 26.99 9.80
C GLY A 194 62.35 26.40 8.39
N VAL A 195 61.78 25.21 8.09
CA VAL A 195 62.03 24.48 6.83
C VAL A 195 61.04 24.83 5.72
N VAL A 196 59.84 25.28 6.08
CA VAL A 196 58.74 25.64 5.14
C VAL A 196 58.18 27.01 5.46
N THR A 197 57.44 27.59 4.51
CA THR A 197 56.84 28.93 4.64
C THR A 197 55.46 28.87 5.36
N VAL A 198 54.98 30.03 5.82
CA VAL A 198 53.64 30.14 6.38
C VAL A 198 52.57 29.82 5.34
N ILE A 199 52.83 30.09 4.05
CA ILE A 199 51.94 29.81 2.92
C ILE A 199 51.67 28.32 2.81
N ASP A 200 52.71 27.47 2.99
CA ASP A 200 52.59 26.01 2.94
C ASP A 200 51.68 25.48 4.05
N VAL A 201 51.68 26.12 5.24
CA VAL A 201 50.80 25.77 6.36
C VAL A 201 49.33 26.16 6.07
N GLU A 202 49.11 27.37 5.54
CA GLU A 202 47.77 27.82 5.21
C GLU A 202 47.15 27.05 4.04
N GLU A 203 47.98 26.60 3.07
CA GLU A 203 47.54 25.70 2.00
C GLU A 203 47.10 24.33 2.56
N ALA A 204 47.93 23.73 3.46
CA ALA A 204 47.57 22.47 4.10
C ALA A 204 46.31 22.60 4.98
N ARG A 205 46.11 23.74 5.64
CA ARG A 205 44.90 24.03 6.43
C ARG A 205 43.67 24.12 5.54
N SER A 206 43.76 24.85 4.43
CA SER A 206 42.67 24.96 3.45
C SER A 206 42.29 23.58 2.87
N ALA A 207 43.29 22.75 2.54
CA ALA A 207 43.04 21.39 2.06
C ALA A 207 42.32 20.52 3.10
N ARG A 208 42.72 20.60 4.38
CA ARG A 208 42.06 19.89 5.48
C ARG A 208 40.62 20.36 5.68
N ASP A 209 40.39 21.68 5.62
CA ASP A 209 39.04 22.26 5.78
C ASP A 209 38.10 21.85 4.63
N ALA A 210 38.62 21.82 3.39
CA ALA A 210 37.89 21.30 2.23
C ALA A 210 37.56 19.80 2.40
N ALA A 211 38.49 18.98 2.88
CA ALA A 211 38.25 17.56 3.17
C ALA A 211 37.22 17.37 4.29
N ALA A 212 37.23 18.24 5.31
CA ALA A 212 36.23 18.21 6.39
C ALA A 212 34.84 18.52 5.86
N ALA A 213 34.70 19.53 5.00
CA ALA A 213 33.43 19.84 4.33
C ALA A 213 32.89 18.68 3.49
N ASN A 214 33.77 18.04 2.70
CA ASN A 214 33.42 16.85 1.91
C ASN A 214 32.98 15.65 2.77
N SER A 215 33.63 15.42 3.93
CA SER A 215 33.24 14.38 4.86
C SER A 215 31.89 14.64 5.50
N ILE A 216 31.55 15.90 5.76
CA ILE A 216 30.20 16.27 6.26
C ILE A 216 29.14 16.08 5.16
N ALA A 217 29.46 16.43 3.91
CA ALA A 217 28.54 16.27 2.78
C ALA A 217 28.27 14.79 2.41
N ALA A 218 29.19 13.88 2.78
CA ALA A 218 29.08 12.43 2.55
C ALA A 218 28.25 11.71 3.63
N LYS A 219 27.91 12.36 4.73
CA LYS A 219 27.06 11.83 5.82
C LYS A 219 25.58 11.95 5.52
#